data_b1c002b94800c4d12220b60d6ada0ecf
#
_entry.id   b1c002b94800c4d12220b60d6ada0ecf
#
_cell.length_a   1.000
_cell.length_b   1.000
_cell.length_c   1.000
_cell.angle_alpha   90.00
_cell.angle_beta   90.00
_cell.angle_gamma   90.00
#
_symmetry.space_group_name_H-M   'P 1'
#
loop_
_entity.id
_entity.type
_entity.pdbx_description
1 polymer ?
#
loop_
_entity_poly.entity_id
_entity_poly.type
_entity_poly.pdbx_seq_one_letter_code
_entity_poly.pdbx_strand_id
1 'polypeptide(L)'
;MKTAIIYASIHHKNTEKVVKAIAEKNPEVELIDATKTILKDLASYDLVGFASGIFYGKLHKCLISFIESNLTAHKKTFVIYTCGQDSSSYIKSAEELIKAKDAVLAGIFSCPGYDTWGPFKLIGGKNKNHPDENDIKNAIQFYENLI
;
A
#
# COMPACT_ATOMS: atom_id res chain seq x y z
N MET A 1 -9.60 6.87 -15.34
CA MET A 1 -8.27 6.18 -15.26
C MET A 1 -8.45 4.88 -14.49
N LYS A 2 -8.31 3.76 -15.17
CA LYS A 2 -8.48 2.45 -14.52
C LYS A 2 -7.28 2.13 -13.62
N THR A 3 -7.55 1.88 -12.35
CA THR A 3 -6.51 1.66 -11.34
C THR A 3 -6.66 0.30 -10.67
N ALA A 4 -5.57 -0.41 -10.47
CA ALA A 4 -5.50 -1.54 -9.56
C ALA A 4 -4.72 -1.14 -8.29
N ILE A 5 -5.24 -1.48 -7.12
CA ILE A 5 -4.48 -1.39 -5.87
C ILE A 5 -4.27 -2.80 -5.33
N ILE A 6 -3.03 -3.25 -5.37
CA ILE A 6 -2.60 -4.53 -4.84
C ILE A 6 -2.21 -4.31 -3.39
N TYR A 7 -2.84 -5.02 -2.47
CA TYR A 7 -2.61 -4.80 -1.05
C TYR A 7 -2.35 -6.09 -0.27
N ALA A 8 -1.58 -5.95 0.81
CA ALA A 8 -1.39 -6.98 1.83
C ALA A 8 -1.67 -6.34 3.19
N SER A 9 -2.76 -6.76 3.83
CA SER A 9 -3.19 -6.21 5.12
C SER A 9 -3.55 -7.37 6.05
N ILE A 10 -2.76 -7.57 7.10
CA ILE A 10 -2.87 -8.72 7.98
C ILE A 10 -3.27 -8.29 9.39
N HIS A 11 -2.40 -7.57 10.11
CA HIS A 11 -2.67 -7.14 11.48
C HIS A 11 -3.59 -5.92 11.50
N HIS A 12 -4.68 -5.99 12.28
CA HIS A 12 -5.65 -4.91 12.49
C HIS A 12 -6.28 -4.32 11.23
N LYS A 13 -5.94 -4.84 10.05
CA LYS A 13 -6.47 -4.41 8.74
C LYS A 13 -6.32 -2.90 8.46
N ASN A 14 -5.26 -2.29 8.96
CA ASN A 14 -5.01 -0.85 8.78
C ASN A 14 -4.94 -0.44 7.32
N THR A 15 -4.12 -1.11 6.54
CA THR A 15 -3.95 -0.83 5.11
C THR A 15 -5.24 -1.11 4.33
N GLU A 16 -5.93 -2.20 4.64
CA GLU A 16 -7.21 -2.54 4.01
C GLU A 16 -8.25 -1.43 4.20
N LYS A 17 -8.33 -0.85 5.40
CA LYS A 17 -9.21 0.28 5.68
C LYS A 17 -8.93 1.48 4.78
N VAL A 18 -7.66 1.79 4.56
CA VAL A 18 -7.23 2.91 3.70
C VAL A 18 -7.60 2.65 2.24
N VAL A 19 -7.23 1.50 1.69
CA VAL A 19 -7.46 1.22 0.27
C VAL A 19 -8.93 1.03 -0.06
N LYS A 20 -9.73 0.48 0.86
CA LYS A 20 -11.19 0.39 0.71
C LYS A 20 -11.83 1.76 0.64
N ALA A 21 -11.40 2.69 1.48
CA ALA A 21 -11.92 4.06 1.46
C ALA A 21 -11.62 4.77 0.13
N ILE A 22 -10.44 4.57 -0.43
CA ILE A 22 -10.09 5.08 -1.76
C ILE A 22 -11.02 4.48 -2.82
N ALA A 23 -11.21 3.15 -2.82
CA ALA A 23 -12.05 2.47 -3.80
C ALA A 23 -13.52 2.85 -3.70
N GLU A 24 -14.04 3.06 -2.48
CA GLU A 24 -15.43 3.51 -2.27
C GLU A 24 -15.71 4.89 -2.92
N LYS A 25 -14.73 5.77 -2.93
CA LYS A 25 -14.83 7.09 -3.55
C LYS A 25 -14.53 7.09 -5.05
N ASN A 26 -13.83 6.06 -5.54
CA ASN A 26 -13.32 6.00 -6.89
C ASN A 26 -13.68 4.65 -7.55
N PRO A 27 -14.86 4.54 -8.21
CA PRO A 27 -15.37 3.27 -8.76
C PRO A 27 -14.45 2.58 -9.78
N GLU A 28 -13.52 3.32 -10.37
CA GLU A 28 -12.52 2.79 -11.32
C GLU A 28 -11.36 2.04 -10.62
N VAL A 29 -11.35 2.00 -9.30
CA VAL A 29 -10.34 1.30 -8.52
C VAL A 29 -10.76 -0.14 -8.24
N GLU A 30 -9.94 -1.08 -8.69
CA GLU A 30 -10.05 -2.50 -8.35
C GLU A 30 -9.05 -2.84 -7.24
N LEU A 31 -9.54 -3.48 -6.17
CA LEU A 31 -8.69 -3.95 -5.07
C LEU A 31 -8.31 -5.41 -5.31
N ILE A 32 -7.02 -5.72 -5.18
CA ILE A 32 -6.47 -7.07 -5.36
C ILE A 32 -5.69 -7.45 -4.10
N ASP A 33 -6.13 -8.49 -3.43
CA ASP A 33 -5.46 -9.02 -2.23
C ASP A 33 -4.28 -9.89 -2.63
N ALA A 34 -3.05 -9.40 -2.37
CA ALA A 34 -1.82 -10.10 -2.70
C ALA A 34 -1.57 -11.36 -1.84
N THR A 35 -2.28 -11.51 -0.73
CA THR A 35 -2.22 -12.74 0.08
C THR A 35 -2.96 -13.92 -0.60
N LYS A 36 -3.83 -13.63 -1.57
CA LYS A 36 -4.67 -14.60 -2.28
C LYS A 36 -4.39 -14.64 -3.78
N THR A 37 -3.72 -13.65 -4.33
CA THR A 37 -3.49 -13.50 -5.77
C THR A 37 -1.99 -13.45 -6.06
N ILE A 38 -1.48 -14.43 -6.80
CA ILE A 38 -0.05 -14.51 -7.15
C ILE A 38 0.21 -13.87 -8.52
N LEU A 39 -0.64 -14.15 -9.50
CA LEU A 39 -0.51 -13.68 -10.88
C LEU A 39 -1.72 -12.85 -11.29
N LYS A 40 -1.47 -11.72 -11.91
CA LYS A 40 -2.50 -10.84 -12.47
C LYS A 40 -1.92 -10.07 -13.65
N ASP A 41 -2.63 -10.06 -14.76
CA ASP A 41 -2.29 -9.20 -15.87
C ASP A 41 -2.62 -7.73 -15.52
N LEU A 42 -1.62 -6.89 -15.52
CA LEU A 42 -1.74 -5.46 -15.19
C LEU A 42 -1.83 -4.57 -16.43
N ALA A 43 -1.83 -5.13 -17.65
CA ALA A 43 -1.78 -4.37 -18.89
C ALA A 43 -2.93 -3.37 -19.03
N SER A 44 -4.13 -3.77 -18.62
CA SER A 44 -5.34 -2.95 -18.78
C SER A 44 -5.50 -1.79 -17.77
N TYR A 45 -4.60 -1.69 -16.78
CA TYR A 45 -4.64 -0.62 -15.79
C TYR A 45 -3.69 0.51 -16.15
N ASP A 46 -4.18 1.74 -16.04
CA ASP A 46 -3.38 2.95 -16.29
C ASP A 46 -2.46 3.27 -15.11
N LEU A 47 -2.91 2.94 -13.88
CA LEU A 47 -2.20 3.21 -12.64
C LEU A 47 -2.26 1.97 -11.74
N VAL A 48 -1.14 1.65 -11.08
CA VAL A 48 -1.05 0.49 -10.20
C VAL A 48 -0.50 0.91 -8.83
N GLY A 49 -1.30 0.72 -7.80
CA GLY A 49 -0.90 0.96 -6.41
C GLY A 49 -0.44 -0.30 -5.71
N PHE A 50 0.55 -0.16 -4.82
CA PHE A 50 1.01 -1.22 -3.93
C PHE A 50 0.85 -0.76 -2.48
N ALA A 51 0.09 -1.50 -1.69
CA ALA A 51 -0.27 -1.09 -0.34
C ALA A 51 -0.02 -2.19 0.69
N SER A 52 0.61 -1.84 1.80
CA SER A 52 0.97 -2.81 2.84
C SER A 52 1.15 -2.15 4.21
N GLY A 53 0.97 -2.93 5.28
CA GLY A 53 1.58 -2.62 6.56
C GLY A 53 3.09 -2.86 6.49
N ILE A 54 3.77 -2.58 7.60
CA ILE A 54 5.22 -2.78 7.70
C ILE A 54 5.51 -4.03 8.52
N PHE A 55 6.34 -4.91 7.96
CA PHE A 55 6.72 -6.20 8.55
C PHE A 55 8.25 -6.30 8.56
N TYR A 56 8.85 -6.33 9.74
CA TYR A 56 10.31 -6.39 9.90
C TYR A 56 11.03 -5.29 9.10
N GLY A 57 10.48 -4.07 9.14
CA GLY A 57 11.07 -2.91 8.48
C GLY A 57 10.87 -2.84 6.95
N LYS A 58 9.95 -3.64 6.41
CA LYS A 58 9.68 -3.72 4.96
C LYS A 58 8.19 -3.87 4.68
N LEU A 59 7.79 -3.64 3.44
CA LEU A 59 6.49 -4.05 2.95
C LEU A 59 6.35 -5.57 3.02
N HIS A 60 5.12 -6.06 3.11
CA HIS A 60 4.87 -7.50 3.22
C HIS A 60 5.50 -8.27 2.04
N LYS A 61 6.09 -9.42 2.34
CA LYS A 61 6.80 -10.26 1.35
C LYS A 61 5.93 -10.67 0.16
N CYS A 62 4.65 -10.93 0.37
CA CYS A 62 3.76 -11.31 -0.73
C CYS A 62 3.52 -10.15 -1.71
N LEU A 63 3.55 -8.91 -1.23
CA LEU A 63 3.46 -7.74 -2.09
C LEU A 63 4.72 -7.57 -2.93
N ILE A 64 5.89 -7.75 -2.33
CA ILE A 64 7.18 -7.70 -3.05
C ILE A 64 7.21 -8.81 -4.13
N SER A 65 6.82 -10.03 -3.78
CA SER A 65 6.74 -11.14 -4.75
C SER A 65 5.74 -10.84 -5.88
N PHE A 66 4.62 -10.20 -5.57
CA PHE A 66 3.64 -9.80 -6.58
C PHE A 66 4.24 -8.78 -7.56
N ILE A 67 4.96 -7.78 -7.06
CA ILE A 67 5.65 -6.79 -7.91
C ILE A 67 6.64 -7.48 -8.85
N GLU A 68 7.47 -8.37 -8.30
CA GLU A 68 8.44 -9.13 -9.08
C GLU A 68 7.79 -9.91 -10.23
N SER A 69 6.68 -10.58 -9.96
CA SER A 69 6.04 -11.49 -10.92
C SER A 69 5.16 -10.77 -11.95
N ASN A 70 4.61 -9.60 -11.63
CA ASN A 70 3.53 -9.00 -12.43
C ASN A 70 3.83 -7.60 -12.97
N LEU A 71 4.69 -6.82 -12.33
CA LEU A 71 4.95 -5.45 -12.77
C LEU A 71 5.73 -5.44 -14.09
N THR A 72 5.25 -4.66 -15.03
CA THR A 72 5.87 -4.50 -16.35
C THR A 72 6.46 -3.10 -16.52
N ALA A 73 7.34 -2.94 -17.51
CA ALA A 73 7.97 -1.67 -17.83
C ALA A 73 6.94 -0.57 -18.16
N HIS A 74 7.34 0.67 -17.91
CA HIS A 74 6.59 1.90 -18.20
C HIS A 74 5.27 2.05 -17.44
N LYS A 75 4.95 1.13 -16.52
CA LYS A 75 3.75 1.23 -15.70
C LYS A 75 3.89 2.36 -14.68
N LYS A 76 2.90 3.24 -14.59
CA LYS A 76 2.82 4.27 -13.55
C LYS A 76 2.35 3.63 -12.25
N THR A 77 3.09 3.84 -11.17
CA THR A 77 2.82 3.20 -9.88
C THR A 77 2.79 4.19 -8.72
N PHE A 78 2.22 3.75 -7.60
CA PHE A 78 2.31 4.45 -6.31
C PHE A 78 2.39 3.44 -5.17
N VAL A 79 2.84 3.90 -4.00
CA VAL A 79 2.93 3.07 -2.81
C VAL A 79 2.17 3.72 -1.66
N ILE A 80 1.43 2.90 -0.92
CA ILE A 80 0.75 3.27 0.34
C ILE A 80 1.23 2.32 1.43
N TYR A 81 1.62 2.84 2.59
CA TYR A 81 1.88 1.99 3.73
C TYR A 81 1.33 2.57 5.04
N THR A 82 0.99 1.67 5.95
CA THR A 82 0.59 2.02 7.31
C THR A 82 1.63 1.50 8.29
N CYS A 83 1.97 2.27 9.31
CA CYS A 83 3.05 1.94 10.24
C CYS A 83 2.76 2.45 11.64
N GLY A 84 3.39 1.82 12.62
CA GLY A 84 3.37 2.31 14.00
C GLY A 84 4.23 3.57 14.16
N GLN A 85 5.42 3.56 13.56
CA GLN A 85 6.34 4.68 13.50
C GLN A 85 6.92 4.76 12.09
N ASP A 86 6.89 5.94 11.49
CA ASP A 86 7.30 6.12 10.11
C ASP A 86 8.82 6.07 9.90
N SER A 87 9.23 5.54 8.76
CA SER A 87 10.60 5.56 8.28
C SER A 87 10.64 5.44 6.76
N SER A 88 11.39 6.29 6.11
CA SER A 88 11.58 6.24 4.65
C SER A 88 12.29 4.97 4.16
N SER A 89 12.95 4.24 5.07
CA SER A 89 13.62 2.97 4.73
C SER A 89 12.65 1.83 4.40
N TYR A 90 11.40 1.92 4.83
CA TYR A 90 10.42 0.83 4.69
C TYR A 90 10.08 0.49 3.24
N ILE A 91 10.13 1.46 2.35
CA ILE A 91 9.78 1.27 0.94
C ILE A 91 10.99 1.08 0.02
N LYS A 92 12.20 1.10 0.55
CA LYS A 92 13.43 1.06 -0.24
C LYS A 92 13.48 -0.14 -1.18
N SER A 93 13.15 -1.34 -0.70
CA SER A 93 13.12 -2.54 -1.53
C SER A 93 12.10 -2.44 -2.67
N ALA A 94 10.92 -1.88 -2.39
CA ALA A 94 9.89 -1.65 -3.41
C ALA A 94 10.32 -0.61 -4.44
N GLU A 95 10.93 0.50 -4.01
CA GLU A 95 11.48 1.52 -4.91
C GLU A 95 12.52 0.94 -5.85
N GLU A 96 13.48 0.19 -5.31
CA GLU A 96 14.54 -0.45 -6.10
C GLU A 96 13.96 -1.44 -7.11
N LEU A 97 12.97 -2.22 -6.71
CA LEU A 97 12.30 -3.20 -7.56
C LEU A 97 11.49 -2.54 -8.67
N ILE A 98 10.73 -1.51 -8.36
CA ILE A 98 9.96 -0.71 -9.34
C ILE A 98 10.91 -0.12 -10.38
N LYS A 99 12.04 0.44 -9.93
CA LYS A 99 13.08 0.99 -10.81
C LYS A 99 13.72 -0.10 -11.68
N ALA A 100 14.04 -1.26 -11.10
CA ALA A 100 14.63 -2.39 -11.84
C ALA A 100 13.68 -2.94 -12.91
N LYS A 101 12.38 -2.79 -12.72
CA LYS A 101 11.33 -3.16 -13.69
C LYS A 101 11.09 -2.09 -14.76
N ASP A 102 11.83 -0.99 -14.72
CA ASP A 102 11.64 0.16 -15.62
C ASP A 102 10.23 0.74 -15.55
N ALA A 103 9.62 0.70 -14.35
CA ALA A 103 8.35 1.31 -14.06
C ALA A 103 8.55 2.66 -13.35
N VAL A 104 7.50 3.47 -13.25
CA VAL A 104 7.56 4.83 -12.69
C VAL A 104 6.85 4.87 -11.34
N LEU A 105 7.56 5.27 -10.30
CA LEU A 105 6.95 5.56 -9.00
C LEU A 105 6.49 7.02 -8.96
N ALA A 106 5.17 7.22 -9.06
CA ALA A 106 4.56 8.54 -9.14
C ALA A 106 4.26 9.19 -7.78
N GLY A 107 4.16 8.40 -6.72
CA GLY A 107 3.90 8.94 -5.39
C GLY A 107 3.96 7.90 -4.30
N ILE A 108 4.09 8.39 -3.06
CA ILE A 108 4.16 7.58 -1.85
C ILE A 108 3.27 8.25 -0.80
N PHE A 109 2.43 7.47 -0.14
CA PHE A 109 1.62 7.91 0.98
C PHE A 109 1.82 6.98 2.18
N SER A 110 1.90 7.56 3.36
CA SER A 110 1.90 6.79 4.61
C SER A 110 1.00 7.44 5.65
N CYS A 111 0.46 6.62 6.53
CA CYS A 111 -0.25 7.09 7.70
C CYS A 111 -0.04 6.15 8.89
N PRO A 112 -0.30 6.64 10.12
CA PRO A 112 -0.27 5.78 11.29
C PRO A 112 -1.28 4.65 11.19
N GLY A 113 -0.92 3.48 11.74
CA GLY A 113 -1.81 2.34 11.91
C GLY A 113 -1.75 1.81 13.33
N TYR A 114 -2.80 1.14 13.77
CA TYR A 114 -2.82 0.49 15.08
C TYR A 114 -1.75 -0.61 15.12
N ASP A 115 -0.82 -0.51 16.07
CA ASP A 115 0.35 -1.37 16.17
C ASP A 115 0.46 -1.96 17.59
N THR A 116 0.46 -3.30 17.67
CA THR A 116 0.63 -4.05 18.93
C THR A 116 1.93 -4.84 18.96
N TRP A 117 2.85 -4.60 18.02
CA TRP A 117 4.11 -5.33 17.92
C TRP A 117 5.08 -5.00 19.06
N GLY A 118 5.74 -6.04 19.56
CA GLY A 118 6.82 -5.90 20.55
C GLY A 118 6.38 -5.13 21.81
N PRO A 119 7.11 -4.11 22.23
CA PRO A 119 6.84 -3.34 23.44
C PRO A 119 5.49 -2.59 23.39
N PHE A 120 4.96 -2.29 22.21
CA PHE A 120 3.66 -1.62 22.08
C PHE A 120 2.50 -2.46 22.64
N LYS A 121 2.60 -3.78 22.57
CA LYS A 121 1.61 -4.71 23.13
C LYS A 121 1.43 -4.52 24.64
N LEU A 122 2.51 -4.18 25.36
CA LEU A 122 2.49 -4.01 26.82
C LEU A 122 1.68 -2.79 27.26
N ILE A 123 1.52 -1.79 26.39
CA ILE A 123 0.78 -0.56 26.67
C ILE A 123 -0.57 -0.49 25.94
N GLY A 124 -1.09 -1.64 25.46
CA GLY A 124 -2.34 -1.71 24.72
C GLY A 124 -2.26 -1.33 23.25
N GLY A 125 -1.04 -1.25 22.70
CA GLY A 125 -0.79 -0.88 21.32
C GLY A 125 -0.46 0.60 21.13
N LYS A 126 0.05 0.92 19.95
CA LYS A 126 0.36 2.28 19.49
C LYS A 126 -0.64 2.69 18.41
N ASN A 127 -1.02 3.96 18.39
CA ASN A 127 -1.93 4.52 17.37
C ASN A 127 -3.29 3.79 17.30
N LYS A 128 -3.88 3.45 18.43
CA LYS A 128 -5.09 2.61 18.51
C LYS A 128 -6.26 3.11 17.65
N ASN A 129 -6.41 4.42 17.48
CA ASN A 129 -7.48 5.04 16.71
C ASN A 129 -7.07 5.37 15.27
N HIS A 130 -5.91 4.89 14.80
CA HIS A 130 -5.41 5.10 13.45
C HIS A 130 -5.49 3.83 12.60
N PRO A 131 -5.73 3.95 11.30
CA PRO A 131 -6.00 5.19 10.58
C PRO A 131 -7.32 5.84 11.03
N ASP A 132 -7.27 7.14 11.31
CA ASP A 132 -8.47 7.92 11.66
C ASP A 132 -9.11 8.57 10.42
N GLU A 133 -10.17 9.36 10.63
CA GLU A 133 -10.87 10.03 9.52
C GLU A 133 -9.96 10.98 8.74
N ASN A 134 -9.03 11.64 9.41
CA ASN A 134 -8.08 12.55 8.76
C ASN A 134 -7.07 11.78 7.91
N ASP A 135 -6.57 10.65 8.41
CA ASP A 135 -5.68 9.76 7.65
C ASP A 135 -6.36 9.27 6.38
N ILE A 136 -7.62 8.85 6.48
CA ILE A 136 -8.43 8.38 5.35
C ILE A 136 -8.66 9.51 4.34
N LYS A 137 -9.01 10.71 4.78
CA LYS A 137 -9.19 11.88 3.93
C LYS A 137 -7.91 12.21 3.15
N ASN A 138 -6.77 12.18 3.84
CA ASN A 138 -5.46 12.44 3.21
C ASN A 138 -5.09 11.37 2.19
N ALA A 139 -5.40 10.11 2.46
CA ALA A 139 -5.17 9.01 1.52
C ALA A 139 -6.01 9.16 0.24
N ILE A 140 -7.28 9.51 0.37
CA ILE A 140 -8.16 9.77 -0.76
C ILE A 140 -7.63 10.96 -1.58
N GLN A 141 -7.27 12.05 -0.92
CA GLN A 141 -6.71 13.24 -1.59
C GLN A 141 -5.40 12.91 -2.31
N PHE A 142 -4.52 12.13 -1.68
CA PHE A 142 -3.28 11.65 -2.32
C PHE A 142 -3.58 10.91 -3.61
N TYR A 143 -4.50 9.96 -3.58
CA TYR A 143 -4.89 9.20 -4.78
C TYR A 143 -5.47 10.11 -5.86
N GLU A 144 -6.39 10.99 -5.50
CA GLU A 144 -7.04 11.91 -6.43
C GLU A 144 -6.05 12.86 -7.10
N ASN A 145 -4.94 13.21 -6.43
CA ASN A 145 -3.88 14.01 -7.01
C ASN A 145 -3.02 13.25 -8.04
N LEU A 146 -3.10 11.93 -8.08
CA LEU A 146 -2.35 11.11 -9.03
C LEU A 146 -3.08 10.87 -10.36
N ILE A 147 -4.39 11.03 -10.37
CA ILE A 147 -5.25 10.75 -11.54
C ILE A 147 -5.61 11.99 -12.33
#